data_0c37bb0fd16ea9a62c42ab4120f523e7
#
_entry.id   0c37bb0fd16ea9a62c42ab4120f523e7
#
_cell.length_a   1.000
_cell.length_b   1.000
_cell.length_c   1.000
_cell.angle_alpha   90.00
_cell.angle_beta   90.00
_cell.angle_gamma   90.00
#
_symmetry.space_group_name_H-M   'P 1'
#
loop_
_entity.id
_entity.type
_entity.pdbx_description
1 polymer ?
#
loop_
_entity_poly.entity_id
_entity_poly.type
_entity_poly.pdbx_seq_one_letter_code
_entity_poly.pdbx_strand_id
1 'polypeptide(L)'
;GNVLAFRILPGVDVLEQRWGAARKIFEENPQLNIIGVEFVGYDSFKANTVVSDYLAKFGTIDAVWMDAGGTAVTILEAFKDAGAPYPKVMVGEDQQDYLAYWKENNLTAIAPTFPTFQWRTAVLSAVMFLEGETVQRNWYLPQPDVTAENLDQYENPEMPPLHYALCGCEDMTNYPDAWKTPDINKYVDVP
;
A
#
# COMPACT_ATOMS: atom_id res chain seq x y z
N GLY A 1 -13.49 -16.44 -6.99
CA GLY A 1 -14.04 -15.12 -6.69
C GLY A 1 -13.65 -14.10 -7.74
N ASN A 2 -14.46 -13.04 -7.87
CA ASN A 2 -14.22 -11.92 -8.77
C ASN A 2 -13.20 -10.95 -8.17
N VAL A 3 -12.09 -10.72 -8.86
CA VAL A 3 -11.04 -9.80 -8.44
C VAL A 3 -10.98 -8.62 -9.40
N LEU A 4 -11.05 -7.41 -8.87
CA LEU A 4 -10.84 -6.17 -9.62
C LEU A 4 -9.47 -5.60 -9.24
N ALA A 5 -8.62 -5.40 -10.23
CA ALA A 5 -7.29 -4.85 -10.04
C ALA A 5 -7.24 -3.37 -10.43
N PHE A 6 -6.74 -2.54 -9.52
CA PHE A 6 -6.52 -1.11 -9.74
C PHE A 6 -5.04 -0.83 -9.92
N ARG A 7 -4.73 -0.10 -10.96
CA ARG A 7 -3.38 0.37 -11.26
C ARG A 7 -3.34 1.89 -11.30
N ILE A 8 -2.24 2.45 -10.81
CA ILE A 8 -2.13 3.92 -10.75
C ILE A 8 -1.66 4.47 -12.10
N LEU A 9 -0.47 4.14 -12.53
CA LEU A 9 0.10 4.67 -13.76
C LEU A 9 0.76 3.57 -14.59
N PRO A 10 0.54 3.55 -15.91
CA PRO A 10 1.25 2.61 -16.78
C PRO A 10 2.71 3.00 -16.96
N GLY A 11 3.60 2.01 -17.13
CA GLY A 11 5.00 2.20 -17.48
C GLY A 11 5.90 2.69 -16.35
N VAL A 12 5.42 2.77 -15.12
CA VAL A 12 6.24 3.06 -13.93
C VAL A 12 6.85 1.73 -13.44
N ASP A 13 8.17 1.63 -13.48
CA ASP A 13 8.91 0.37 -13.26
C ASP A 13 8.47 -0.39 -11.99
N VAL A 14 8.42 0.26 -10.84
CA VAL A 14 7.99 -0.37 -9.58
C VAL A 14 6.55 -0.89 -9.64
N LEU A 15 5.64 -0.19 -10.31
CA LEU A 15 4.24 -0.61 -10.45
C LEU A 15 4.11 -1.77 -11.45
N GLU A 16 4.93 -1.79 -12.50
CA GLU A 16 4.99 -2.91 -13.43
C GLU A 16 5.55 -4.18 -12.75
N GLN A 17 6.54 -4.05 -11.88
CA GLN A 17 7.07 -5.17 -11.09
C GLN A 17 6.01 -5.71 -10.11
N ARG A 18 5.30 -4.84 -9.39
CA ARG A 18 4.21 -5.24 -8.48
C ARG A 18 3.10 -5.98 -9.23
N TRP A 19 2.67 -5.42 -10.36
CA TRP A 19 1.65 -6.05 -11.20
C TRP A 19 2.13 -7.38 -11.79
N GLY A 20 3.37 -7.43 -12.29
CA GLY A 20 3.95 -8.65 -12.84
C GLY A 20 3.96 -9.81 -11.83
N ALA A 21 4.31 -9.51 -10.58
CA ALA A 21 4.27 -10.50 -9.49
C ALA A 21 2.84 -10.94 -9.16
N ALA A 22 1.92 -9.98 -8.99
CA ALA A 22 0.52 -10.29 -8.69
C ALA A 22 -0.15 -11.07 -9.82
N ARG A 23 0.06 -10.63 -11.06
CA ARG A 23 -0.49 -11.30 -12.25
C ARG A 23 -0.07 -12.76 -12.34
N LYS A 24 1.20 -13.07 -12.06
CA LYS A 24 1.70 -14.45 -12.04
C LYS A 24 0.90 -15.30 -11.05
N ILE A 25 0.69 -14.80 -9.83
CA ILE A 25 -0.10 -15.50 -8.82
C ILE A 25 -1.55 -15.70 -9.28
N PHE A 26 -2.16 -14.70 -9.90
CA PHE A 26 -3.52 -14.83 -10.44
C PHE A 26 -3.60 -15.88 -11.56
N GLU A 27 -2.63 -15.92 -12.47
CA GLU A 27 -2.57 -16.91 -13.56
C GLU A 27 -2.37 -18.35 -13.04
N GLU A 28 -1.64 -18.51 -11.95
CA GLU A 28 -1.44 -19.81 -11.27
C GLU A 28 -2.67 -20.25 -10.44
N ASN A 29 -3.63 -19.35 -10.21
CA ASN A 29 -4.81 -19.59 -9.37
C ASN A 29 -6.11 -19.27 -10.14
N PRO A 30 -6.55 -20.15 -11.06
CA PRO A 30 -7.69 -19.89 -11.95
C PRO A 30 -9.04 -19.72 -11.24
N GLN A 31 -9.14 -20.07 -9.96
CA GLN A 31 -10.31 -19.78 -9.13
C GLN A 31 -10.45 -18.29 -8.79
N LEU A 32 -9.38 -17.48 -9.02
CA LEU A 32 -9.38 -16.02 -8.92
C LEU A 32 -9.68 -15.45 -10.30
N ASN A 33 -10.91 -15.03 -10.52
CA ASN A 33 -11.37 -14.47 -11.79
C ASN A 33 -11.07 -12.97 -11.85
N ILE A 34 -10.05 -12.57 -12.61
CA ILE A 34 -9.74 -11.15 -12.83
C ILE A 34 -10.80 -10.58 -13.77
N ILE A 35 -11.74 -9.81 -13.22
CA ILE A 35 -12.85 -9.21 -13.97
C ILE A 35 -12.47 -7.90 -14.65
N GLY A 36 -11.37 -7.27 -14.22
CA GLY A 36 -10.81 -6.08 -14.82
C GLY A 36 -9.47 -5.67 -14.24
N VAL A 37 -8.74 -4.88 -15.04
CA VAL A 37 -7.49 -4.24 -14.65
C VAL A 37 -7.57 -2.79 -15.13
N GLU A 38 -7.76 -1.86 -14.18
CA GLU A 38 -8.10 -0.48 -14.50
C GLU A 38 -7.04 0.50 -14.01
N PHE A 39 -6.61 1.39 -14.89
CA PHE A 39 -5.72 2.48 -14.54
C PHE A 39 -6.54 3.70 -14.08
N VAL A 40 -6.45 4.02 -12.80
CA VAL A 40 -7.23 5.10 -12.20
C VAL A 40 -6.40 6.34 -11.84
N GLY A 41 -5.08 6.26 -11.89
CA GLY A 41 -4.23 7.34 -11.38
C GLY A 41 -4.46 7.52 -9.88
N TYR A 42 -4.33 8.75 -9.42
CA TYR A 42 -4.76 9.17 -8.08
C TYR A 42 -6.11 9.88 -8.14
N ASP A 43 -6.95 9.52 -9.12
CA ASP A 43 -8.25 10.15 -9.38
C ASP A 43 -9.35 9.39 -8.64
N SER A 44 -9.79 9.95 -7.53
CA SER A 44 -10.85 9.41 -6.68
C SER A 44 -12.19 9.29 -7.43
N PHE A 45 -12.52 10.24 -8.29
CA PHE A 45 -13.76 10.19 -9.07
C PHE A 45 -13.75 9.01 -10.06
N LYS A 46 -12.61 8.83 -10.74
CA LYS A 46 -12.44 7.70 -11.66
C LYS A 46 -12.49 6.36 -10.92
N ALA A 47 -11.84 6.25 -9.77
CA ALA A 47 -11.88 5.03 -8.96
C ALA A 47 -13.32 4.68 -8.53
N ASN A 48 -14.08 5.67 -8.06
CA ASN A 48 -15.50 5.50 -7.70
C ASN A 48 -16.34 5.03 -8.90
N THR A 49 -16.17 5.68 -10.05
CA THR A 49 -16.90 5.31 -11.28
C THR A 49 -16.60 3.87 -11.70
N VAL A 50 -15.34 3.45 -11.67
CA VAL A 50 -14.94 2.08 -12.00
C VAL A 50 -15.61 1.07 -11.06
N VAL A 51 -15.59 1.30 -9.74
CA VAL A 51 -16.27 0.39 -8.80
C VAL A 51 -17.75 0.27 -9.13
N SER A 52 -18.43 1.39 -9.34
CA SER A 52 -19.86 1.43 -9.64
C SER A 52 -20.21 0.66 -10.92
N ASP A 53 -19.44 0.86 -11.99
CA ASP A 53 -19.61 0.18 -13.28
C ASP A 53 -19.40 -1.34 -13.15
N TYR A 54 -18.37 -1.76 -12.42
CA TYR A 54 -18.09 -3.18 -12.22
C TYR A 54 -19.12 -3.85 -11.31
N LEU A 55 -19.61 -3.19 -10.28
CA LEU A 55 -20.72 -3.69 -9.47
C LEU A 55 -22.00 -3.83 -10.31
N ALA A 56 -22.31 -2.84 -11.14
CA ALA A 56 -23.46 -2.92 -12.03
C ALA A 56 -23.35 -4.08 -13.04
N LYS A 57 -22.14 -4.34 -13.54
CA LYS A 57 -21.90 -5.37 -14.57
C LYS A 57 -21.82 -6.80 -13.99
N PHE A 58 -21.18 -6.97 -12.86
CA PHE A 58 -20.86 -8.29 -12.30
C PHE A 58 -21.64 -8.64 -11.03
N GLY A 59 -22.31 -7.68 -10.43
CA GLY A 59 -23.11 -7.83 -9.20
C GLY A 59 -22.25 -7.89 -7.94
N THR A 60 -21.08 -8.53 -8.00
CA THR A 60 -20.17 -8.69 -6.86
C THR A 60 -18.71 -8.52 -7.26
N ILE A 61 -17.92 -7.91 -6.38
CA ILE A 61 -16.46 -7.87 -6.43
C ILE A 61 -15.99 -8.50 -5.13
N ASP A 62 -15.40 -9.70 -5.20
CA ASP A 62 -14.99 -10.45 -4.02
C ASP A 62 -13.66 -9.97 -3.45
N ALA A 63 -12.76 -9.47 -4.30
CA ALA A 63 -11.48 -8.95 -3.87
C ALA A 63 -11.05 -7.74 -4.71
N VAL A 64 -10.31 -6.84 -4.07
CA VAL A 64 -9.65 -5.70 -4.71
C VAL A 64 -8.15 -5.81 -4.51
N TRP A 65 -7.41 -5.72 -5.59
CA TRP A 65 -5.95 -5.60 -5.59
C TRP A 65 -5.53 -4.23 -6.13
N MET A 66 -4.54 -3.62 -5.50
CA MET A 66 -4.00 -2.33 -5.90
C MET A 66 -2.49 -2.38 -5.99
N ASP A 67 -1.92 -1.69 -6.99
CA ASP A 67 -0.46 -1.53 -7.11
C ASP A 67 0.10 -0.36 -6.30
N ALA A 68 -0.77 0.54 -5.81
CA ALA A 68 -0.43 1.62 -4.87
C ALA A 68 -1.69 2.11 -4.12
N GLY A 69 -1.53 2.57 -2.88
CA GLY A 69 -2.63 2.78 -1.94
C GLY A 69 -3.46 4.05 -2.08
N GLY A 70 -3.05 5.00 -2.91
CA GLY A 70 -3.59 6.37 -2.90
C GLY A 70 -5.08 6.56 -3.16
N THR A 71 -5.82 5.52 -3.60
CA THR A 71 -7.27 5.55 -3.82
C THR A 71 -8.00 4.46 -3.02
N ALA A 72 -7.33 3.82 -2.07
CA ALA A 72 -7.89 2.68 -1.34
C ALA A 72 -9.18 3.04 -0.59
N VAL A 73 -9.17 4.13 0.17
CA VAL A 73 -10.34 4.59 0.91
C VAL A 73 -11.48 4.95 -0.04
N THR A 74 -11.20 5.67 -1.12
CA THR A 74 -12.22 6.04 -2.11
C THR A 74 -12.87 4.81 -2.74
N ILE A 75 -12.10 3.75 -3.01
CA ILE A 75 -12.65 2.50 -3.53
C ILE A 75 -13.60 1.88 -2.51
N LEU A 76 -13.23 1.83 -1.23
CA LEU A 76 -14.10 1.31 -0.17
C LEU A 76 -15.36 2.16 0.02
N GLU A 77 -15.23 3.49 -0.05
CA GLU A 77 -16.37 4.41 -0.01
C GLU A 77 -17.33 4.17 -1.18
N ALA A 78 -16.82 3.86 -2.38
CA ALA A 78 -17.66 3.54 -3.52
C ALA A 78 -18.51 2.29 -3.30
N PHE A 79 -18.01 1.27 -2.62
CA PHE A 79 -18.83 0.11 -2.21
C PHE A 79 -19.94 0.53 -1.24
N LYS A 80 -19.61 1.36 -0.26
CA LYS A 80 -20.57 1.89 0.72
C LYS A 80 -21.65 2.72 0.04
N ASP A 81 -21.28 3.62 -0.86
CA ASP A 81 -22.21 4.50 -1.59
C ASP A 81 -23.14 3.70 -2.52
N ALA A 82 -22.62 2.62 -3.11
CA ALA A 82 -23.42 1.70 -3.90
C ALA A 82 -24.35 0.79 -3.07
N GLY A 83 -24.26 0.84 -1.73
CA GLY A 83 -24.96 -0.08 -0.85
C GLY A 83 -24.52 -1.55 -1.01
N ALA A 84 -23.34 -1.75 -1.56
CA ALA A 84 -22.76 -3.09 -1.75
C ALA A 84 -21.91 -3.52 -0.55
N PRO A 85 -21.80 -4.82 -0.28
CA PRO A 85 -20.88 -5.30 0.74
C PRO A 85 -19.44 -5.00 0.33
N TYR A 86 -18.58 -4.71 1.31
CA TYR A 86 -17.15 -4.57 1.06
C TYR A 86 -16.56 -5.84 0.43
N PRO A 87 -15.48 -5.73 -0.34
CA PRO A 87 -14.77 -6.89 -0.85
C PRO A 87 -14.31 -7.78 0.32
N LYS A 88 -14.36 -9.09 0.13
CA LYS A 88 -13.94 -10.08 1.14
C LYS A 88 -12.46 -9.96 1.48
N VAL A 89 -11.66 -9.48 0.52
CA VAL A 89 -10.23 -9.21 0.72
C VAL A 89 -9.87 -7.93 -0.04
N MET A 90 -9.09 -7.07 0.61
CA MET A 90 -8.53 -5.88 -0.01
C MET A 90 -7.03 -5.76 0.25
N VAL A 91 -6.28 -5.45 -0.79
CA VAL A 91 -4.87 -5.08 -0.72
C VAL A 91 -4.75 -3.57 -0.92
N GLY A 92 -4.11 -2.89 0.02
CA GLY A 92 -3.77 -1.46 -0.07
C GLY A 92 -2.29 -1.22 0.20
N GLU A 93 -1.95 -0.03 0.64
CA GLU A 93 -0.63 0.31 1.21
C GLU A 93 -0.82 0.84 2.64
N ASP A 94 0.26 1.04 3.37
CA ASP A 94 0.27 1.40 4.79
C ASP A 94 0.00 2.91 5.06
N GLN A 95 -0.89 3.54 4.27
CA GLN A 95 -1.35 4.90 4.55
C GLN A 95 -2.32 4.92 5.73
N GLN A 96 -2.23 5.94 6.58
CA GLN A 96 -2.99 6.01 7.83
C GLN A 96 -4.50 6.07 7.62
N ASP A 97 -4.98 6.75 6.59
CA ASP A 97 -6.40 6.77 6.23
C ASP A 97 -6.95 5.37 5.90
N TYR A 98 -6.17 4.58 5.16
CA TYR A 98 -6.55 3.21 4.83
C TYR A 98 -6.50 2.29 6.05
N LEU A 99 -5.46 2.40 6.88
CA LEU A 99 -5.34 1.58 8.10
C LEU A 99 -6.46 1.89 9.09
N ALA A 100 -6.79 3.17 9.28
CA ALA A 100 -7.92 3.60 10.11
C ALA A 100 -9.26 3.09 9.56
N TYR A 101 -9.49 3.24 8.25
CA TYR A 101 -10.71 2.76 7.61
C TYR A 101 -10.86 1.23 7.72
N TRP A 102 -9.78 0.49 7.53
CA TRP A 102 -9.73 -0.95 7.74
C TRP A 102 -10.15 -1.33 9.16
N LYS A 103 -9.54 -0.69 10.15
CA LYS A 103 -9.82 -0.92 11.57
C LYS A 103 -11.28 -0.62 11.94
N GLU A 104 -11.77 0.57 11.55
CA GLU A 104 -13.14 1.02 11.83
C GLU A 104 -14.20 0.08 11.22
N ASN A 105 -13.96 -0.45 10.04
CA ASN A 105 -14.92 -1.28 9.31
C ASN A 105 -14.65 -2.78 9.46
N ASN A 106 -13.66 -3.17 10.28
CA ASN A 106 -13.27 -4.56 10.53
C ASN A 106 -13.09 -5.36 9.22
N LEU A 107 -12.35 -4.79 8.27
CA LEU A 107 -12.14 -5.39 6.97
C LEU A 107 -11.18 -6.58 7.05
N THR A 108 -11.26 -7.49 6.10
CA THR A 108 -10.18 -8.45 5.83
C THR A 108 -9.25 -7.83 4.80
N ALA A 109 -8.10 -7.39 5.24
CA ALA A 109 -7.19 -6.62 4.39
C ALA A 109 -5.72 -6.93 4.68
N ILE A 110 -4.85 -6.45 3.82
CA ILE A 110 -3.40 -6.46 3.98
C ILE A 110 -2.84 -5.17 3.38
N ALA A 111 -1.81 -4.63 4.01
CA ALA A 111 -1.09 -3.48 3.50
C ALA A 111 0.43 -3.76 3.52
N PRO A 112 1.03 -4.14 2.39
CA PRO A 112 2.47 -4.08 2.24
C PRO A 112 2.97 -2.66 2.50
N THR A 113 4.00 -2.52 3.33
CA THR A 113 4.51 -1.20 3.68
C THR A 113 5.31 -0.58 2.53
N PHE A 114 5.25 0.74 2.45
CA PHE A 114 6.10 1.52 1.56
C PHE A 114 7.16 2.28 2.37
N PRO A 115 8.44 1.85 2.35
CA PRO A 115 9.49 2.45 3.18
C PRO A 115 9.86 3.84 2.67
N THR A 116 9.15 4.87 3.09
CA THR A 116 9.36 6.26 2.65
C THR A 116 10.76 6.78 2.94
N PHE A 117 11.44 6.19 3.92
CA PHE A 117 12.83 6.51 4.26
C PHE A 117 13.87 6.05 3.22
N GLN A 118 13.46 5.35 2.17
CA GLN A 118 14.35 4.99 1.05
C GLN A 118 15.06 6.21 0.45
N TRP A 119 14.40 7.36 0.44
CA TRP A 119 14.99 8.61 -0.05
C TRP A 119 16.15 9.10 0.84
N ARG A 120 16.02 8.93 2.15
CA ARG A 120 17.11 9.21 3.10
C ARG A 120 18.30 8.31 2.85
N THR A 121 18.09 7.03 2.63
CA THR A 121 19.14 6.05 2.33
C THR A 121 19.93 6.47 1.10
N ALA A 122 19.27 6.94 0.05
CA ALA A 122 19.94 7.44 -1.15
C ALA A 122 20.85 8.64 -0.86
N VAL A 123 20.38 9.60 -0.05
CA VAL A 123 21.17 10.76 0.35
C VAL A 123 22.37 10.37 1.21
N LEU A 124 22.17 9.50 2.20
CA LEU A 124 23.25 8.99 3.05
C LEU A 124 24.32 8.27 2.21
N SER A 125 23.90 7.43 1.27
CA SER A 125 24.83 6.74 0.36
C SER A 125 25.67 7.74 -0.46
N ALA A 126 25.06 8.83 -0.92
CA ALA A 126 25.78 9.87 -1.64
C ALA A 126 26.81 10.59 -0.76
N VAL A 127 26.46 10.89 0.49
CA VAL A 127 27.37 11.52 1.47
C VAL A 127 28.56 10.58 1.76
N MET A 128 28.29 9.33 2.09
CA MET A 128 29.33 8.32 2.33
C MET A 128 30.30 8.19 1.15
N PHE A 129 29.76 8.15 -0.07
CA PHE A 129 30.57 8.10 -1.28
C PHE A 129 31.48 9.34 -1.42
N LEU A 130 30.97 10.54 -1.15
CA LEU A 130 31.76 11.78 -1.21
C LEU A 130 32.83 11.85 -0.11
N GLU A 131 32.61 11.21 1.02
CA GLU A 131 33.58 11.08 2.11
C GLU A 131 34.63 10.00 1.87
N GLY A 132 34.53 9.29 0.74
CA GLY A 132 35.48 8.23 0.35
C GLY A 132 35.21 6.88 0.99
N GLU A 133 34.06 6.68 1.57
CA GLU A 133 33.62 5.42 2.15
C GLU A 133 33.16 4.44 1.05
N THR A 134 33.21 3.14 1.39
CA THR A 134 32.66 2.11 0.52
C THR A 134 31.15 2.05 0.70
N VAL A 135 30.42 2.30 -0.37
CA VAL A 135 28.96 2.26 -0.38
C VAL A 135 28.48 0.96 -1.05
N GLN A 136 27.51 0.31 -0.44
CA GLN A 136 26.86 -0.85 -1.04
C GLN A 136 26.13 -0.46 -2.32
N ARG A 137 26.23 -1.30 -3.34
CA ARG A 137 25.54 -1.08 -4.62
C ARG A 137 24.04 -1.29 -4.52
N ASN A 138 23.60 -2.24 -3.71
CA ASN A 138 22.21 -2.58 -3.49
C ASN A 138 21.87 -2.48 -2.00
N TRP A 139 20.79 -1.81 -1.70
CA TRP A 139 20.23 -1.69 -0.34
C TRP A 139 18.88 -2.39 -0.32
N TYR A 140 18.71 -3.32 0.61
CA TYR A 140 17.43 -3.95 0.87
C TYR A 140 16.82 -3.30 2.10
N LEU A 141 15.74 -2.56 1.89
CA LEU A 141 15.00 -1.94 2.97
C LEU A 141 13.90 -2.89 3.45
N PRO A 142 13.62 -2.93 4.74
CA PRO A 142 12.54 -3.74 5.27
C PRO A 142 11.20 -3.23 4.74
N GLN A 143 10.35 -4.18 4.37
CA GLN A 143 8.98 -3.95 3.94
C GLN A 143 8.08 -4.98 4.63
N PRO A 144 7.85 -4.83 5.95
CA PRO A 144 6.90 -5.70 6.64
C PRO A 144 5.50 -5.51 6.09
N ASP A 145 4.70 -6.55 6.11
CA ASP A 145 3.29 -6.45 5.79
C ASP A 145 2.50 -6.05 7.05
N VAL A 146 1.59 -5.10 6.89
CA VAL A 146 0.56 -4.85 7.90
C VAL A 146 -0.56 -5.86 7.68
N THR A 147 -0.85 -6.62 8.73
CA THR A 147 -1.89 -7.65 8.78
C THR A 147 -2.85 -7.35 9.93
N ALA A 148 -3.94 -8.09 10.03
CA ALA A 148 -4.86 -7.95 11.15
C ALA A 148 -4.20 -8.16 12.53
N GLU A 149 -3.12 -8.94 12.58
CA GLU A 149 -2.41 -9.27 13.84
C GLU A 149 -1.54 -8.10 14.36
N ASN A 150 -1.06 -7.24 13.47
CA ASN A 150 -0.17 -6.13 13.81
C ASN A 150 -0.72 -4.75 13.44
N LEU A 151 -1.95 -4.66 12.95
CA LEU A 151 -2.59 -3.40 12.53
C LEU A 151 -2.50 -2.31 13.60
N ASP A 152 -2.76 -2.65 14.86
CA ASP A 152 -2.69 -1.70 15.99
C ASP A 152 -1.29 -1.14 16.26
N GLN A 153 -0.24 -1.74 15.71
CA GLN A 153 1.13 -1.25 15.84
C GLN A 153 1.46 -0.19 14.77
N TYR A 154 0.75 -0.22 13.66
CA TYR A 154 0.99 0.64 12.49
C TYR A 154 -0.06 1.73 12.31
N GLU A 155 -1.31 1.48 12.69
CA GLU A 155 -2.35 2.50 12.69
C GLU A 155 -2.09 3.48 13.83
N ASN A 156 -1.93 4.77 13.48
CA ASN A 156 -1.56 5.82 14.41
C ASN A 156 -2.40 7.08 14.14
N PRO A 157 -3.39 7.38 15.00
CA PRO A 157 -4.30 8.51 14.81
C PRO A 157 -3.62 9.88 14.92
N GLU A 158 -2.39 9.94 15.46
CA GLU A 158 -1.62 11.18 15.54
C GLU A 158 -0.93 11.52 14.21
N MET A 159 -0.84 10.57 13.27
CA MET A 159 -0.25 10.80 11.95
C MET A 159 -1.27 11.39 10.98
N PRO A 160 -0.84 12.25 10.03
CA PRO A 160 -1.72 12.71 8.97
C PRO A 160 -2.27 11.56 8.12
N PRO A 161 -3.51 11.67 7.61
CA PRO A 161 -4.18 10.57 6.89
C PRO A 161 -3.41 9.96 5.73
N LEU A 162 -2.70 10.77 4.94
CA LEU A 162 -1.93 10.30 3.79
C LEU A 162 -0.48 9.92 4.13
N HIS A 163 -0.11 9.91 5.40
CA HIS A 163 1.22 9.51 5.82
C HIS A 163 1.35 7.98 5.84
N TYR A 164 2.49 7.47 5.37
CA TYR A 164 2.78 6.04 5.47
C TYR A 164 3.16 5.66 6.90
N ALA A 165 2.71 4.51 7.37
CA ALA A 165 2.94 4.07 8.72
C ALA A 165 4.43 3.80 9.00
N LEU A 166 5.16 3.29 8.02
CA LEU A 166 6.60 3.05 8.13
C LEU A 166 7.38 4.34 7.84
N CYS A 167 7.47 5.21 8.84
CA CYS A 167 8.07 6.53 8.71
C CYS A 167 9.59 6.51 8.53
N GLY A 168 10.31 5.69 9.26
CA GLY A 168 11.78 5.73 9.31
C GLY A 168 12.33 7.04 9.87
N CYS A 169 11.62 7.66 10.78
CA CYS A 169 11.92 8.97 11.35
C CYS A 169 12.33 8.92 12.85
N GLU A 170 12.65 7.74 13.34
CA GLU A 170 12.90 7.45 14.76
C GLU A 170 14.07 8.24 15.35
N ASP A 171 15.07 8.50 14.55
CA ASP A 171 16.27 9.26 14.91
C ASP A 171 16.24 10.72 14.42
N MET A 172 15.12 11.16 13.86
CA MET A 172 14.97 12.53 13.35
C MET A 172 14.41 13.46 14.41
N THR A 173 15.18 14.47 14.81
CA THR A 173 14.80 15.42 15.88
C THR A 173 13.65 16.35 15.52
N ASN A 174 13.35 16.50 14.23
CA ASN A 174 12.31 17.41 13.74
C ASN A 174 10.95 16.75 13.55
N TYR A 175 10.84 15.44 13.84
CA TYR A 175 9.60 14.70 13.75
C TYR A 175 9.01 14.46 15.13
N PRO A 176 7.68 14.55 15.26
CA PRO A 176 6.99 14.21 16.51
C PRO A 176 7.29 12.77 16.93
N ASP A 177 7.52 12.54 18.21
CA ASP A 177 7.76 11.19 18.72
C ASP A 177 6.58 10.24 18.46
N ALA A 178 5.35 10.78 18.45
CA ALA A 178 4.15 10.02 18.12
C ALA A 178 4.12 9.44 16.69
N TRP A 179 4.99 9.93 15.78
CA TRP A 179 5.06 9.44 14.41
C TRP A 179 6.13 8.37 14.20
N LYS A 180 6.94 8.13 15.22
CA LYS A 180 8.02 7.16 15.13
C LYS A 180 7.47 5.74 15.23
N THR A 181 7.83 4.91 14.26
CA THR A 181 7.45 3.49 14.26
C THR A 181 8.38 2.75 15.21
N PRO A 182 7.85 1.98 16.18
CA PRO A 182 8.71 1.23 17.07
C PRO A 182 9.59 0.23 16.31
N ASP A 183 10.84 0.12 16.74
CA ASP A 183 11.78 -0.90 16.29
C ASP A 183 12.26 -0.87 14.82
N ILE A 184 12.15 0.24 14.12
CA ILE A 184 12.67 0.33 12.75
C ILE A 184 14.19 0.09 12.68
N ASN A 185 14.92 0.39 13.76
CA ASN A 185 16.36 0.14 13.83
C ASN A 185 16.73 -1.36 13.73
N LYS A 186 15.81 -2.28 14.01
CA LYS A 186 16.00 -3.71 13.75
C LYS A 186 16.07 -4.04 12.26
N TYR A 187 15.64 -3.12 11.43
CA TYR A 187 15.49 -3.33 10.00
C TYR A 187 16.55 -2.60 9.16
N VAL A 188 17.35 -1.73 9.76
CA VAL A 188 18.44 -0.99 9.06
C VAL A 188 19.76 -1.76 9.05
N ASP A 189 19.91 -2.76 9.91
CA ASP A 189 21.04 -3.69 9.87
C ASP A 189 20.83 -4.71 8.74
N VAL A 190 21.16 -4.28 7.54
CA VAL A 190 21.39 -5.21 6.43
C VAL A 190 22.88 -5.45 6.37
N PRO A 191 23.36 -6.71 6.54
CA PRO A 191 24.78 -7.06 6.48
C PRO A 191 25.38 -6.82 5.10
#